data_754280a1e76e921ef523ff078dcb178b
#
_entry.id   754280a1e76e921ef523ff078dcb178b
#
_cell.length_a   1.000
_cell.length_b   1.000
_cell.length_c   1.000
_cell.angle_alpha   90.00
_cell.angle_beta   90.00
_cell.angle_gamma   90.00
#
_symmetry.space_group_name_H-M   'P 1'
#
loop_
_entity.id
_entity.type
_entity.pdbx_description
1 polymer ?
#
loop_
_entity_poly.entity_id
_entity_poly.type
_entity_poly.pdbx_seq_one_letter_code
_entity_poly.pdbx_strand_id
1 'polypeptide(L)'
;NIKIIENPENYGYAKGYNKGLKKINADILCLLNNDVEVTQNWITPIMDEFKVNSTTAAIQPKILNYKNKDYFDYAGAAGGYMDCLGYPYCDGRVHNLLEKDNKQFNDVANIFWASGACFFIRSKVYHLLNGFDEDYFAHQEEVDLCWRAQNEGYDVKYNGNSCVYHIGGATLQETNPQKTFLNFRNSLLNVVKNVPKQWFLFVVFSRLVLDGVAGVRFLVELRPVHTWAIIRAHLSVYKNFYKFLQKRKNLQKKYEYNLHTSVVWQYFVLGRKKFKNLR
;
A
#
# COMPACT_ATOMS: atom_id res chain seq x y z
N ASN A 1 7.18 29.25 5.75
CA ASN A 1 5.77 29.53 6.10
C ASN A 1 4.99 28.23 6.09
N ILE A 2 4.27 27.93 7.19
CA ILE A 2 3.36 26.79 7.30
C ILE A 2 1.96 27.25 6.89
N LYS A 3 1.29 26.48 6.03
CA LYS A 3 -0.11 26.71 5.67
C LYS A 3 -0.95 25.59 6.26
N ILE A 4 -1.94 25.93 7.08
CA ILE A 4 -2.89 24.97 7.65
C ILE A 4 -4.10 24.88 6.72
N ILE A 5 -4.52 23.65 6.40
CA ILE A 5 -5.74 23.35 5.64
C ILE A 5 -6.59 22.45 6.53
N GLU A 6 -7.65 23.02 7.07
CA GLU A 6 -8.60 22.29 7.92
C GLU A 6 -9.69 21.61 7.10
N ASN A 7 -10.00 20.38 7.46
CA ASN A 7 -11.17 19.65 6.98
C ASN A 7 -12.27 19.73 8.05
N PRO A 8 -13.54 20.04 7.69
CA PRO A 8 -14.62 20.21 8.67
C PRO A 8 -15.03 18.90 9.35
N GLU A 9 -14.63 17.76 8.82
CA GLU A 9 -14.93 16.43 9.36
C GLU A 9 -13.79 15.45 9.04
N ASN A 10 -13.80 14.28 9.64
CA ASN A 10 -12.85 13.21 9.33
C ASN A 10 -13.22 12.52 8.00
N TYR A 11 -12.56 12.93 6.94
CA TYR A 11 -12.73 12.34 5.60
C TYR A 11 -11.93 11.06 5.36
N GLY A 12 -11.18 10.57 6.35
CA GLY A 12 -10.20 9.51 6.17
C GLY A 12 -8.97 9.99 5.39
N TYR A 13 -8.07 9.07 5.08
CA TYR A 13 -6.82 9.36 4.39
C TYR A 13 -7.06 9.83 2.95
N ALA A 14 -7.75 9.03 2.14
CA ALA A 14 -7.93 9.27 0.71
C ALA A 14 -8.58 10.63 0.40
N LYS A 15 -9.78 10.88 0.92
CA LYS A 15 -10.52 12.12 0.67
C LYS A 15 -9.88 13.32 1.36
N GLY A 16 -9.25 13.11 2.54
CA GLY A 16 -8.54 14.16 3.27
C GLY A 16 -7.39 14.73 2.45
N TYR A 17 -6.51 13.87 1.92
CA TYR A 17 -5.44 14.29 1.03
C TYR A 17 -5.95 14.89 -0.29
N ASN A 18 -6.95 14.29 -0.94
CA ASN A 18 -7.51 14.85 -2.17
C ASN A 18 -7.98 16.30 -1.99
N LYS A 19 -8.66 16.60 -0.89
CA LYS A 19 -9.14 17.95 -0.60
C LYS A 19 -7.99 18.92 -0.29
N GLY A 20 -7.01 18.48 0.50
CA GLY A 20 -5.85 19.30 0.86
C GLY A 20 -5.00 19.62 -0.36
N LEU A 21 -4.67 18.62 -1.16
CA LEU A 21 -3.76 18.76 -2.30
C LEU A 21 -4.33 19.57 -3.46
N LYS A 22 -5.65 19.68 -3.61
CA LYS A 22 -6.28 20.59 -4.60
C LYS A 22 -5.85 22.04 -4.47
N LYS A 23 -5.37 22.46 -3.29
CA LYS A 23 -4.96 23.84 -2.98
C LYS A 23 -3.44 24.02 -3.04
N ILE A 24 -2.70 22.99 -3.44
CA ILE A 24 -1.24 22.98 -3.48
C ILE A 24 -0.76 23.04 -4.94
N ASN A 25 0.11 24.00 -5.22
CA ASN A 25 0.80 24.11 -6.51
C ASN A 25 2.27 23.76 -6.29
N ALA A 26 2.68 22.58 -6.73
CA ALA A 26 4.04 22.05 -6.63
C ALA A 26 4.25 20.97 -7.69
N ASP A 27 5.50 20.76 -8.14
CA ASP A 27 5.84 19.72 -9.09
C ASP A 27 5.82 18.33 -8.46
N ILE A 28 6.28 18.24 -7.20
CA ILE A 28 6.33 17.01 -6.41
C ILE A 28 5.56 17.24 -5.11
N LEU A 29 4.68 16.30 -4.79
CA LEU A 29 3.94 16.24 -3.54
C LEU A 29 4.63 15.21 -2.63
N CYS A 30 4.88 15.58 -1.38
CA CYS A 30 5.30 14.66 -0.33
C CYS A 30 4.10 14.40 0.59
N LEU A 31 3.64 13.15 0.62
CA LEU A 31 2.62 12.71 1.55
C LEU A 31 3.34 12.08 2.75
N LEU A 32 3.21 12.72 3.89
CA LEU A 32 3.94 12.39 5.11
C LEU A 32 2.98 12.30 6.29
N ASN A 33 2.98 11.18 6.98
CA ASN A 33 2.21 11.02 8.20
C ASN A 33 2.81 11.88 9.34
N ASN A 34 1.97 12.29 10.26
CA ASN A 34 2.36 13.11 11.42
C ASN A 34 3.11 12.32 12.52
N ASP A 35 3.26 11.01 12.35
CA ASP A 35 4.01 10.11 13.23
C ASP A 35 5.32 9.59 12.57
N VAL A 36 5.89 10.39 11.65
CA VAL A 36 7.16 10.12 10.97
C VAL A 36 8.23 11.14 11.40
N GLU A 37 9.37 10.64 11.84
CA GLU A 37 10.60 11.40 12.04
C GLU A 37 11.47 11.32 10.78
N VAL A 38 11.88 12.44 10.25
CA VAL A 38 12.72 12.54 9.04
C VAL A 38 14.20 12.65 9.42
N THR A 39 15.10 12.09 8.58
CA THR A 39 16.54 12.21 8.76
C THR A 39 17.11 13.45 8.05
N GLN A 40 18.35 13.80 8.34
CA GLN A 40 19.04 14.88 7.63
C GLN A 40 19.18 14.54 6.13
N ASN A 41 18.94 15.52 5.26
CA ASN A 41 19.07 15.40 3.79
C ASN A 41 18.22 14.31 3.13
N TRP A 42 17.19 13.80 3.78
CA TRP A 42 16.32 12.72 3.26
C TRP A 42 15.61 13.05 1.94
N ILE A 43 15.38 14.34 1.65
CA ILE A 43 14.71 14.78 0.42
C ILE A 43 15.65 14.72 -0.79
N THR A 44 16.95 15.00 -0.63
CA THR A 44 17.90 15.15 -1.74
C THR A 44 17.96 13.92 -2.64
N PRO A 45 18.14 12.67 -2.14
CA PRO A 45 18.17 11.48 -3.01
C PRO A 45 16.87 11.27 -3.78
N ILE A 46 15.73 11.65 -3.19
CA ILE A 46 14.42 11.54 -3.83
C ILE A 46 14.31 12.54 -5.00
N MET A 47 14.70 13.78 -4.77
CA MET A 47 14.62 14.83 -5.80
C MET A 47 15.57 14.55 -6.96
N ASP A 48 16.76 14.01 -6.68
CA ASP A 48 17.72 13.66 -7.72
C ASP A 48 17.20 12.48 -8.58
N GLU A 49 16.56 11.49 -7.99
CA GLU A 49 15.91 10.40 -8.73
C GLU A 49 14.78 10.93 -9.64
N PHE A 50 13.97 11.88 -9.17
CA PHE A 50 12.94 12.51 -10.01
C PHE A 50 13.52 13.33 -11.18
N LYS A 51 14.69 13.97 -11.00
CA LYS A 51 15.35 14.71 -12.09
C LYS A 51 15.84 13.78 -13.20
N VAL A 52 16.44 12.65 -12.82
CA VAL A 52 17.03 11.70 -13.77
C VAL A 52 15.97 10.89 -14.51
N ASN A 53 14.90 10.50 -13.84
CA ASN A 53 13.89 9.57 -14.35
C ASN A 53 12.51 10.22 -14.51
N SER A 54 12.20 10.68 -15.71
CA SER A 54 10.92 11.37 -16.02
C SER A 54 9.69 10.45 -15.95
N THR A 55 9.87 9.13 -16.11
CA THR A 55 8.82 8.10 -16.03
C THR A 55 8.45 7.73 -14.59
N THR A 56 9.28 8.08 -13.59
CA THR A 56 8.98 7.81 -12.20
C THR A 56 7.81 8.66 -11.72
N ALA A 57 6.70 8.01 -11.36
CA ALA A 57 5.52 8.64 -10.76
C ALA A 57 5.70 8.93 -9.29
N ALA A 58 6.11 7.91 -8.53
CA ALA A 58 6.21 7.97 -7.08
C ALA A 58 7.49 7.30 -6.57
N ILE A 59 7.98 7.79 -5.42
CA ILE A 59 9.18 7.27 -4.74
C ILE A 59 8.89 7.16 -3.25
N GLN A 60 9.20 5.99 -2.67
CA GLN A 60 9.19 5.73 -1.24
C GLN A 60 10.63 5.78 -0.70
N PRO A 61 10.91 6.48 0.41
CA PRO A 61 12.16 6.33 1.15
C PRO A 61 12.20 5.00 1.92
N LYS A 62 13.35 4.62 2.44
CA LYS A 62 13.48 3.58 3.46
C LYS A 62 12.70 3.98 4.71
N ILE A 63 11.84 3.10 5.20
CA ILE A 63 11.05 3.33 6.41
C ILE A 63 11.50 2.36 7.49
N LEU A 64 12.14 2.90 8.53
CA LEU A 64 12.59 2.16 9.70
C LEU A 64 11.66 2.38 10.88
N ASN A 65 11.66 1.44 11.82
CA ASN A 65 10.86 1.51 13.02
C ASN A 65 11.44 2.57 13.99
N TYR A 66 10.61 3.50 14.45
CA TYR A 66 11.05 4.57 15.35
C TYR A 66 11.55 4.05 16.71
N LYS A 67 10.91 3.02 17.26
CA LYS A 67 11.25 2.45 18.58
C LYS A 67 12.49 1.54 18.51
N ASN A 68 12.72 0.93 17.36
CA ASN A 68 13.87 0.07 17.11
C ASN A 68 14.48 0.41 15.75
N LYS A 69 15.32 1.45 15.73
CA LYS A 69 15.86 2.08 14.52
C LYS A 69 16.73 1.16 13.65
N ASP A 70 17.09 -0.02 14.16
CA ASP A 70 17.81 -1.05 13.42
C ASP A 70 16.90 -1.97 12.60
N TYR A 71 15.59 -1.85 12.73
CA TYR A 71 14.61 -2.72 12.06
C TYR A 71 13.74 -1.95 11.07
N PHE A 72 13.36 -2.63 10.00
CA PHE A 72 12.37 -2.09 9.09
C PHE A 72 11.02 -1.86 9.78
N ASP A 73 10.26 -0.88 9.31
CA ASP A 73 8.91 -0.63 9.83
C ASP A 73 7.88 -1.58 9.21
N TYR A 74 6.78 -1.77 9.90
CA TYR A 74 5.66 -2.58 9.41
C TYR A 74 5.01 -1.96 8.16
N ALA A 75 4.92 -0.64 8.08
CA ALA A 75 4.22 0.08 7.02
C ALA A 75 5.13 0.40 5.83
N GLY A 76 5.40 -0.59 4.97
CA GLY A 76 6.07 -0.38 3.69
C GLY A 76 7.57 -0.65 3.69
N ALA A 77 8.23 -0.71 4.85
CA ALA A 77 9.63 -1.14 5.00
C ALA A 77 10.58 -0.63 3.90
N ALA A 78 11.10 -1.52 3.04
CA ALA A 78 11.96 -1.21 1.89
C ALA A 78 11.22 -1.28 0.54
N GLY A 79 9.94 -0.91 0.52
CA GLY A 79 9.11 -0.91 -0.67
C GLY A 79 8.17 -2.10 -0.79
N GLY A 80 7.05 -1.88 -1.44
CA GLY A 80 5.95 -2.81 -1.53
C GLY A 80 5.86 -3.56 -2.86
N TYR A 81 5.41 -4.80 -2.79
CA TYR A 81 5.16 -5.70 -3.93
C TYR A 81 3.75 -6.28 -3.86
N MET A 82 3.33 -6.94 -4.91
CA MET A 82 2.03 -7.61 -5.00
C MET A 82 2.24 -9.06 -5.43
N ASP A 83 1.59 -10.01 -4.74
CA ASP A 83 1.62 -11.42 -5.13
C ASP A 83 0.59 -11.75 -6.22
N CYS A 84 0.64 -12.98 -6.74
CA CYS A 84 -0.27 -13.45 -7.80
C CYS A 84 -1.75 -13.46 -7.42
N LEU A 85 -2.08 -13.38 -6.15
CA LEU A 85 -3.46 -13.32 -5.64
C LEU A 85 -3.87 -11.91 -5.18
N GLY A 86 -3.02 -10.89 -5.42
CA GLY A 86 -3.30 -9.52 -5.04
C GLY A 86 -3.12 -9.24 -3.54
N TYR A 87 -2.26 -9.99 -2.86
CA TYR A 87 -1.83 -9.66 -1.49
C TYR A 87 -0.59 -8.76 -1.53
N PRO A 88 -0.65 -7.58 -0.90
CA PRO A 88 0.51 -6.72 -0.79
C PRO A 88 1.50 -7.26 0.26
N TYR A 89 2.78 -7.19 -0.06
CA TYR A 89 3.88 -7.52 0.84
C TYR A 89 5.06 -6.58 0.61
N CYS A 90 6.10 -6.60 1.47
CA CYS A 90 7.20 -5.64 1.43
C CYS A 90 8.55 -6.32 1.53
N ASP A 91 9.57 -5.70 0.92
CA ASP A 91 10.98 -5.94 1.26
C ASP A 91 11.23 -5.57 2.72
N GLY A 92 12.04 -6.37 3.43
CA GLY A 92 12.34 -6.17 4.86
C GLY A 92 11.23 -6.60 5.81
N ARG A 93 10.12 -7.18 5.29
CA ARG A 93 9.01 -7.69 6.11
C ARG A 93 8.26 -8.83 5.44
N VAL A 94 8.06 -9.91 6.17
CA VAL A 94 7.16 -11.00 5.77
C VAL A 94 6.10 -11.20 6.85
N HIS A 95 4.85 -10.94 6.53
CA HIS A 95 3.74 -10.93 7.49
C HIS A 95 4.05 -9.99 8.68
N ASN A 96 4.14 -10.50 9.92
CA ASN A 96 4.47 -9.72 11.13
C ASN A 96 5.96 -9.80 11.52
N LEU A 97 6.78 -10.46 10.72
CA LEU A 97 8.20 -10.59 10.98
C LEU A 97 8.95 -9.45 10.29
N LEU A 98 9.56 -8.57 11.10
CA LEU A 98 10.38 -7.47 10.64
C LEU A 98 11.83 -7.93 10.53
N GLU A 99 12.52 -7.56 9.45
CA GLU A 99 13.93 -7.83 9.28
C GLU A 99 14.77 -6.67 9.85
N LYS A 100 15.99 -7.01 10.33
CA LYS A 100 16.97 -6.00 10.69
C LYS A 100 17.54 -5.36 9.43
N ASP A 101 17.75 -4.04 9.45
CA ASP A 101 18.45 -3.33 8.37
C ASP A 101 19.97 -3.59 8.50
N ASN A 102 20.45 -4.48 7.66
CA ASN A 102 21.88 -4.75 7.48
C ASN A 102 22.40 -4.10 6.19
N LYS A 103 21.77 -3.01 5.75
CA LYS A 103 22.04 -2.28 4.50
C LYS A 103 21.74 -3.09 3.22
N GLN A 104 20.97 -4.17 3.32
CA GLN A 104 20.62 -5.06 2.22
C GLN A 104 19.68 -4.42 1.18
N PHE A 105 19.05 -3.28 1.53
CA PHE A 105 18.16 -2.53 0.65
C PHE A 105 18.57 -1.04 0.64
N ASN A 106 19.80 -0.73 0.27
CA ASN A 106 20.28 0.66 0.17
C ASN A 106 20.17 1.23 -1.25
N ASP A 107 19.95 0.38 -2.25
CA ASP A 107 19.87 0.80 -3.64
C ASP A 107 18.49 1.38 -4.00
N VAL A 108 18.43 2.01 -5.18
CA VAL A 108 17.17 2.38 -5.82
C VAL A 108 16.59 1.15 -6.52
N ALA A 109 15.31 0.87 -6.32
CA ALA A 109 14.64 -0.29 -6.90
C ALA A 109 13.24 0.07 -7.40
N ASN A 110 12.80 -0.60 -8.46
CA ASN A 110 11.39 -0.57 -8.85
C ASN A 110 10.57 -1.41 -7.87
N ILE A 111 9.46 -0.84 -7.42
CA ILE A 111 8.52 -1.47 -6.49
C ILE A 111 7.10 -1.40 -7.07
N PHE A 112 6.18 -2.17 -6.50
CA PHE A 112 4.81 -2.14 -6.97
C PHE A 112 4.01 -1.01 -6.31
N TRP A 113 4.18 -0.77 -5.00
CA TRP A 113 3.47 0.28 -4.28
C TRP A 113 4.36 0.94 -3.23
N ALA A 114 4.13 2.23 -3.03
CA ALA A 114 4.78 3.06 -2.03
C ALA A 114 3.85 3.23 -0.81
N SER A 115 4.43 3.21 0.39
CA SER A 115 3.69 3.30 1.65
C SER A 115 3.07 4.67 1.89
N GLY A 116 1.80 4.70 2.31
CA GLY A 116 1.13 5.91 2.76
C GLY A 116 1.75 6.61 3.98
N ALA A 117 2.67 5.94 4.71
CA ALA A 117 3.39 6.59 5.82
C ALA A 117 4.31 7.71 5.34
N CYS A 118 4.99 7.50 4.22
CA CYS A 118 5.82 8.50 3.57
C CYS A 118 6.07 8.12 2.11
N PHE A 119 5.59 8.91 1.16
CA PHE A 119 5.99 8.81 -0.23
C PHE A 119 5.88 10.14 -0.97
N PHE A 120 6.65 10.26 -2.04
CA PHE A 120 6.65 11.40 -2.93
C PHE A 120 5.98 11.01 -4.24
N ILE A 121 5.21 11.92 -4.82
CA ILE A 121 4.54 11.69 -6.10
C ILE A 121 4.58 12.94 -6.98
N ARG A 122 4.78 12.75 -8.29
CA ARG A 122 4.62 13.86 -9.23
C ARG A 122 3.19 14.38 -9.20
N SER A 123 3.04 15.69 -8.96
CA SER A 123 1.74 16.35 -8.92
C SER A 123 0.95 16.10 -10.20
N LYS A 124 1.58 16.19 -11.37
CA LYS A 124 0.93 15.92 -12.66
C LYS A 124 0.34 14.51 -12.75
N VAL A 125 1.03 13.50 -12.21
CA VAL A 125 0.56 12.11 -12.22
C VAL A 125 -0.57 11.92 -11.21
N TYR A 126 -0.43 12.49 -10.00
CA TYR A 126 -1.49 12.48 -9.00
C TYR A 126 -2.81 13.03 -9.56
N HIS A 127 -2.75 14.19 -10.23
CA HIS A 127 -3.93 14.81 -10.83
C HIS A 127 -4.44 14.07 -12.07
N LEU A 128 -3.57 13.55 -12.92
CA LEU A 128 -3.93 12.69 -14.06
C LEU A 128 -4.79 11.50 -13.62
N LEU A 129 -4.41 10.90 -12.48
CA LEU A 129 -5.10 9.77 -11.89
C LEU A 129 -6.33 10.18 -11.03
N ASN A 130 -6.68 11.46 -10.97
CA ASN A 130 -7.72 12.02 -10.09
C ASN A 130 -7.48 11.75 -8.60
N GLY A 131 -6.21 11.67 -8.18
CA GLY A 131 -5.81 11.42 -6.80
C GLY A 131 -6.14 10.03 -6.28
N PHE A 132 -6.33 9.92 -4.97
CA PHE A 132 -6.80 8.70 -4.33
C PHE A 132 -8.27 8.41 -4.66
N ASP A 133 -8.62 7.13 -4.71
CA ASP A 133 -10.02 6.73 -4.78
C ASP A 133 -10.66 6.85 -3.39
N GLU A 134 -11.57 7.81 -3.22
CA GLU A 134 -12.19 8.17 -1.94
C GLU A 134 -13.04 7.05 -1.32
N ASP A 135 -13.43 6.04 -2.11
CA ASP A 135 -14.18 4.88 -1.60
C ASP A 135 -13.38 4.00 -0.66
N TYR A 136 -12.04 4.13 -0.64
CA TYR A 136 -11.19 3.37 0.29
C TYR A 136 -11.25 3.89 1.72
N PHE A 137 -11.47 5.17 1.94
CA PHE A 137 -11.40 5.86 3.23
C PHE A 137 -9.99 5.87 3.82
N ALA A 138 -9.44 4.70 4.16
CA ALA A 138 -8.07 4.48 4.63
C ALA A 138 -7.64 3.03 4.38
N HIS A 139 -6.34 2.80 4.23
CA HIS A 139 -5.66 1.55 3.87
C HIS A 139 -5.93 1.08 2.43
N GLN A 140 -4.85 0.75 1.71
CA GLN A 140 -4.82 0.26 0.33
C GLN A 140 -5.12 1.31 -0.76
N GLU A 141 -5.43 2.55 -0.42
CA GLU A 141 -5.62 3.64 -1.39
C GLU A 141 -4.31 3.99 -2.11
N GLU A 142 -3.18 3.90 -1.41
CA GLU A 142 -1.85 4.09 -1.98
C GLU A 142 -1.47 2.95 -2.94
N VAL A 143 -1.87 1.72 -2.61
CA VAL A 143 -1.69 0.55 -3.46
C VAL A 143 -2.47 0.73 -4.76
N ASP A 144 -3.74 1.14 -4.68
CA ASP A 144 -4.57 1.46 -5.85
C ASP A 144 -3.96 2.57 -6.70
N LEU A 145 -3.49 3.65 -6.07
CA LEU A 145 -2.90 4.79 -6.79
C LEU A 145 -1.64 4.37 -7.55
N CYS A 146 -0.74 3.63 -6.90
CA CYS A 146 0.48 3.12 -7.51
C CYS A 146 0.17 2.12 -8.65
N TRP A 147 -0.82 1.26 -8.48
CA TRP A 147 -1.25 0.33 -9.52
C TRP A 147 -1.78 1.06 -10.76
N ARG A 148 -2.62 2.10 -10.54
CA ARG A 148 -3.12 2.94 -11.65
C ARG A 148 -1.98 3.70 -12.34
N ALA A 149 -1.00 4.21 -11.60
CA ALA A 149 0.17 4.87 -12.18
C ALA A 149 0.95 3.94 -13.10
N GLN A 150 1.19 2.70 -12.66
CA GLN A 150 1.89 1.70 -13.47
C GLN A 150 1.06 1.25 -14.69
N ASN A 151 -0.25 1.16 -14.58
CA ASN A 151 -1.13 0.90 -15.72
C ASN A 151 -1.05 2.00 -16.79
N GLU A 152 -0.73 3.24 -16.40
CA GLU A 152 -0.48 4.36 -17.32
C GLU A 152 0.98 4.41 -17.83
N GLY A 153 1.81 3.42 -17.44
CA GLY A 153 3.19 3.28 -17.91
C GLY A 153 4.22 4.06 -17.10
N TYR A 154 3.87 4.50 -15.89
CA TYR A 154 4.81 5.12 -14.96
C TYR A 154 5.47 4.07 -14.04
N ASP A 155 6.66 4.41 -13.54
CA ASP A 155 7.37 3.61 -12.54
C ASP A 155 7.05 4.09 -11.13
N VAL A 156 7.03 3.16 -10.18
CA VAL A 156 7.04 3.41 -8.75
C VAL A 156 8.35 2.88 -8.19
N LYS A 157 9.05 3.71 -7.41
CA LYS A 157 10.39 3.36 -6.93
C LYS A 157 10.52 3.44 -5.42
N TYR A 158 11.46 2.69 -4.92
CA TYR A 158 12.04 2.78 -3.61
C TYR A 158 13.44 3.39 -3.73
N ASN A 159 13.82 4.26 -2.79
CA ASN A 159 15.17 4.81 -2.73
C ASN A 159 15.74 4.64 -1.30
N GLY A 160 16.64 3.66 -1.14
CA GLY A 160 17.26 3.31 0.13
C GLY A 160 18.28 4.32 0.66
N ASN A 161 18.70 5.31 -0.17
CA ASN A 161 19.57 6.41 0.25
C ASN A 161 18.81 7.53 1.00
N SER A 162 17.48 7.49 0.97
CA SER A 162 16.60 8.33 1.76
C SER A 162 15.99 7.49 2.88
N CYS A 163 15.98 7.99 4.11
CA CYS A 163 15.50 7.24 5.27
C CYS A 163 14.61 8.10 6.17
N VAL A 164 13.55 7.47 6.68
CA VAL A 164 12.67 8.05 7.70
C VAL A 164 12.36 7.00 8.78
N TYR A 165 11.98 7.46 9.97
CA TYR A 165 11.54 6.59 11.07
C TYR A 165 10.05 6.77 11.32
N HIS A 166 9.30 5.68 11.41
CA HIS A 166 7.86 5.70 11.61
C HIS A 166 7.50 5.09 12.96
N ILE A 167 6.65 5.78 13.73
CA ILE A 167 6.22 5.31 15.05
C ILE A 167 5.27 4.12 14.90
N GLY A 168 4.37 4.20 13.93
CA GLY A 168 3.42 3.15 13.60
C GLY A 168 2.34 2.91 14.66
N GLY A 169 1.17 2.45 14.21
CA GLY A 169 0.07 2.07 15.11
C GLY A 169 -0.66 3.22 15.80
N ALA A 170 -0.32 4.47 15.48
CA ALA A 170 -0.94 5.65 16.08
C ALA A 170 -2.44 5.76 15.74
N THR A 171 -2.84 5.36 14.52
CA THR A 171 -4.22 5.54 14.05
C THR A 171 -5.11 4.32 14.30
N LEU A 172 -4.64 3.10 13.97
CA LEU A 172 -5.40 1.86 14.18
C LEU A 172 -4.44 0.72 14.58
N GLN A 173 -4.56 0.24 15.80
CA GLN A 173 -3.81 -0.92 16.29
C GLN A 173 -4.20 -2.21 15.54
N GLU A 174 -3.30 -3.20 15.48
CA GLU A 174 -3.58 -4.50 14.84
C GLU A 174 -4.75 -5.27 15.46
N THR A 175 -5.03 -5.01 16.73
CA THR A 175 -6.16 -5.59 17.47
C THR A 175 -7.50 -4.97 17.10
N ASN A 176 -7.54 -3.87 16.34
CA ASN A 176 -8.79 -3.17 16.02
C ASN A 176 -9.52 -3.89 14.86
N PRO A 177 -10.76 -4.39 15.06
CA PRO A 177 -11.55 -5.04 14.02
C PRO A 177 -11.87 -4.13 12.82
N GLN A 178 -11.88 -2.80 13.02
CA GLN A 178 -12.07 -1.86 11.91
C GLN A 178 -10.89 -1.87 10.93
N LYS A 179 -9.66 -2.04 11.43
CA LYS A 179 -8.48 -2.24 10.56
C LYS A 179 -8.61 -3.53 9.74
N THR A 180 -9.06 -4.62 10.37
CA THR A 180 -9.34 -5.89 9.66
C THR A 180 -10.39 -5.68 8.57
N PHE A 181 -11.50 -5.03 8.90
CA PHE A 181 -12.56 -4.71 7.93
C PHE A 181 -12.01 -3.93 6.72
N LEU A 182 -11.28 -2.83 6.96
CA LEU A 182 -10.74 -1.99 5.89
C LEU A 182 -9.73 -2.77 5.02
N ASN A 183 -8.83 -3.52 5.63
CA ASN A 183 -7.82 -4.28 4.90
C ASN A 183 -8.44 -5.36 3.99
N PHE A 184 -9.38 -6.16 4.49
CA PHE A 184 -10.03 -7.18 3.67
C PHE A 184 -10.91 -6.56 2.59
N ARG A 185 -11.74 -5.57 2.93
CA ARG A 185 -12.59 -4.86 1.98
C ARG A 185 -11.78 -4.21 0.86
N ASN A 186 -10.81 -3.40 1.23
CA ASN A 186 -10.07 -2.56 0.30
C ASN A 186 -9.13 -3.39 -0.59
N SER A 187 -8.48 -4.40 -0.01
CA SER A 187 -7.65 -5.33 -0.78
C SER A 187 -8.48 -6.10 -1.83
N LEU A 188 -9.69 -6.55 -1.48
CA LEU A 188 -10.57 -7.22 -2.44
C LEU A 188 -11.15 -6.24 -3.48
N LEU A 189 -11.44 -4.99 -3.11
CA LEU A 189 -11.82 -3.95 -4.05
C LEU A 189 -10.68 -3.60 -5.02
N ASN A 190 -9.42 -3.61 -4.56
CA ASN A 190 -8.24 -3.48 -5.41
C ASN A 190 -8.17 -4.60 -6.46
N VAL A 191 -8.41 -5.84 -6.04
CA VAL A 191 -8.48 -7.00 -6.95
C VAL A 191 -9.60 -6.80 -7.97
N VAL A 192 -10.80 -6.47 -7.55
CA VAL A 192 -11.96 -6.25 -8.45
C VAL A 192 -11.65 -5.15 -9.46
N LYS A 193 -11.02 -4.06 -9.04
CA LYS A 193 -10.73 -2.89 -9.88
C LYS A 193 -9.56 -3.13 -10.82
N ASN A 194 -8.45 -3.71 -10.34
CA ASN A 194 -7.16 -3.59 -11.00
C ASN A 194 -6.61 -4.89 -11.62
N VAL A 195 -6.97 -6.09 -11.14
CA VAL A 195 -6.44 -7.37 -11.65
C VAL A 195 -6.73 -7.54 -13.15
N PRO A 196 -5.78 -7.97 -14.00
CA PRO A 196 -6.01 -8.23 -15.43
C PRO A 196 -7.20 -9.16 -15.69
N LYS A 197 -7.91 -8.94 -16.82
CA LYS A 197 -9.17 -9.64 -17.13
C LYS A 197 -9.01 -11.16 -17.15
N GLN A 198 -7.90 -11.66 -17.69
CA GLN A 198 -7.64 -13.11 -17.79
C GLN A 198 -7.51 -13.81 -16.43
N TRP A 199 -7.07 -13.09 -15.39
CA TRP A 199 -6.88 -13.63 -14.04
C TRP A 199 -8.03 -13.32 -13.08
N PHE A 200 -8.97 -12.46 -13.51
CA PHE A 200 -9.99 -11.89 -12.62
C PHE A 200 -10.79 -12.94 -11.86
N LEU A 201 -11.42 -13.88 -12.56
CA LEU A 201 -12.26 -14.90 -11.91
C LEU A 201 -11.44 -15.80 -10.98
N PHE A 202 -10.26 -16.23 -11.43
CA PHE A 202 -9.37 -17.07 -10.64
C PHE A 202 -8.93 -16.37 -9.34
N VAL A 203 -8.45 -15.12 -9.46
CA VAL A 203 -7.97 -14.37 -8.30
C VAL A 203 -9.11 -14.04 -7.33
N VAL A 204 -10.27 -13.59 -7.83
CA VAL A 204 -11.42 -13.30 -6.96
C VAL A 204 -11.87 -14.56 -6.22
N PHE A 205 -12.03 -15.69 -6.92
CA PHE A 205 -12.42 -16.95 -6.28
C PHE A 205 -11.40 -17.39 -5.22
N SER A 206 -10.12 -17.40 -5.55
CA SER A 206 -9.05 -17.77 -4.62
C SER A 206 -9.05 -16.87 -3.37
N ARG A 207 -9.27 -15.55 -3.54
CA ARG A 207 -9.37 -14.59 -2.43
C ARG A 207 -10.58 -14.90 -1.54
N LEU A 208 -11.75 -15.20 -2.11
CA LEU A 208 -12.93 -15.57 -1.30
C LEU A 208 -12.65 -16.79 -0.43
N VAL A 209 -11.99 -17.82 -0.97
CA VAL A 209 -11.62 -19.02 -0.21
C VAL A 209 -10.62 -18.69 0.89
N LEU A 210 -9.53 -17.97 0.57
CA LEU A 210 -8.48 -17.64 1.54
C LEU A 210 -8.96 -16.67 2.64
N ASP A 211 -9.83 -15.74 2.30
CA ASP A 211 -10.46 -14.84 3.28
C ASP A 211 -11.40 -15.64 4.21
N GLY A 212 -12.08 -16.67 3.68
CA GLY A 212 -12.85 -17.64 4.48
C GLY A 212 -11.96 -18.42 5.46
N VAL A 213 -10.82 -18.92 4.98
CA VAL A 213 -9.81 -19.60 5.84
C VAL A 213 -9.30 -18.66 6.93
N ALA A 214 -9.00 -17.38 6.59
CA ALA A 214 -8.60 -16.39 7.58
C ALA A 214 -9.71 -16.14 8.63
N GLY A 215 -10.97 -16.12 8.21
CA GLY A 215 -12.13 -16.02 9.12
C GLY A 215 -12.22 -17.19 10.09
N VAL A 216 -12.07 -18.42 9.61
CA VAL A 216 -12.05 -19.63 10.47
C VAL A 216 -10.86 -19.58 11.44
N ARG A 217 -9.69 -19.16 10.98
CA ARG A 217 -8.50 -19.00 11.83
C ARG A 217 -8.78 -18.04 13.01
N PHE A 218 -9.40 -16.88 12.75
CA PHE A 218 -9.75 -15.95 13.82
C PHE A 218 -10.75 -16.55 14.83
N LEU A 219 -11.67 -17.43 14.39
CA LEU A 219 -12.55 -18.15 15.32
C LEU A 219 -11.75 -19.10 16.22
N VAL A 220 -10.82 -19.86 15.65
CA VAL A 220 -9.96 -20.79 16.41
C VAL A 220 -9.06 -20.02 17.38
N GLU A 221 -8.60 -18.81 17.01
CA GLU A 221 -7.82 -17.91 17.88
C GLU A 221 -8.71 -17.17 18.93
N LEU A 222 -9.99 -17.53 19.08
CA LEU A 222 -10.96 -16.88 19.97
C LEU A 222 -11.12 -15.37 19.73
N ARG A 223 -11.03 -14.95 18.47
CA ARG A 223 -11.18 -13.56 18.02
C ARG A 223 -12.38 -13.37 17.06
N PRO A 224 -13.61 -13.72 17.45
CA PRO A 224 -14.79 -13.73 16.55
C PRO A 224 -15.12 -12.36 15.95
N VAL A 225 -14.76 -11.28 16.64
CA VAL A 225 -14.96 -9.90 16.14
C VAL A 225 -14.20 -9.62 14.84
N HIS A 226 -13.03 -10.26 14.63
CA HIS A 226 -12.29 -10.15 13.38
C HIS A 226 -12.93 -10.97 12.26
N THR A 227 -13.48 -12.16 12.58
CA THR A 227 -14.28 -12.94 11.62
C THR A 227 -15.50 -12.15 11.16
N TRP A 228 -16.21 -11.51 12.09
CA TRP A 228 -17.33 -10.61 11.76
C TRP A 228 -16.90 -9.43 10.88
N ALA A 229 -15.72 -8.87 11.15
CA ALA A 229 -15.15 -7.81 10.34
C ALA A 229 -14.89 -8.27 8.87
N ILE A 230 -14.41 -9.50 8.66
CA ILE A 230 -14.24 -10.09 7.32
C ILE A 230 -15.60 -10.25 6.63
N ILE A 231 -16.62 -10.81 7.32
CA ILE A 231 -17.96 -10.95 6.74
C ILE A 231 -18.52 -9.58 6.30
N ARG A 232 -18.44 -8.59 7.17
CA ARG A 232 -18.86 -7.21 6.83
C ARG A 232 -18.08 -6.64 5.65
N ALA A 233 -16.77 -6.95 5.55
CA ALA A 233 -15.94 -6.53 4.43
C ALA A 233 -16.46 -7.10 3.10
N HIS A 234 -16.74 -8.40 3.07
CA HIS A 234 -17.31 -9.07 1.89
C HIS A 234 -18.69 -8.51 1.51
N LEU A 235 -19.60 -8.32 2.47
CA LEU A 235 -20.89 -7.69 2.22
C LEU A 235 -20.75 -6.28 1.62
N SER A 236 -19.79 -5.51 2.14
CA SER A 236 -19.47 -4.18 1.59
C SER A 236 -18.91 -4.25 0.17
N VAL A 237 -18.07 -5.25 -0.14
CA VAL A 237 -17.55 -5.47 -1.49
C VAL A 237 -18.70 -5.83 -2.44
N TYR A 238 -19.59 -6.74 -2.07
CA TYR A 238 -20.74 -7.13 -2.91
C TYR A 238 -21.65 -5.93 -3.20
N LYS A 239 -21.93 -5.09 -2.19
CA LYS A 239 -22.69 -3.85 -2.35
C LYS A 239 -22.05 -2.88 -3.34
N ASN A 240 -20.71 -2.80 -3.35
CA ASN A 240 -19.95 -1.87 -4.20
C ASN A 240 -19.42 -2.53 -5.49
N PHE A 241 -19.69 -3.80 -5.71
CA PHE A 241 -19.08 -4.60 -6.78
C PHE A 241 -19.28 -3.98 -8.16
N TYR A 242 -20.52 -3.63 -8.49
CA TYR A 242 -20.83 -3.01 -9.78
C TYR A 242 -20.12 -1.66 -9.97
N LYS A 243 -20.07 -0.82 -8.94
CA LYS A 243 -19.35 0.45 -8.95
C LYS A 243 -17.86 0.26 -9.29
N PHE A 244 -17.22 -0.74 -8.67
CA PHE A 244 -15.81 -1.03 -8.93
C PHE A 244 -15.57 -1.69 -10.29
N LEU A 245 -16.50 -2.48 -10.79
CA LEU A 245 -16.48 -2.97 -12.17
C LEU A 245 -16.57 -1.82 -13.19
N GLN A 246 -17.32 -0.77 -12.92
CA GLN A 246 -17.34 0.43 -13.79
C GLN A 246 -16.00 1.16 -13.76
N LYS A 247 -15.40 1.35 -12.58
CA LYS A 247 -14.06 1.93 -12.45
C LYS A 247 -13.02 1.11 -13.22
N ARG A 248 -13.12 -0.22 -13.20
CA ARG A 248 -12.27 -1.15 -13.93
C ARG A 248 -12.28 -0.94 -15.45
N LYS A 249 -13.43 -0.61 -16.05
CA LYS A 249 -13.58 -0.44 -17.51
C LYS A 249 -12.71 0.68 -18.07
N ASN A 250 -12.41 1.67 -17.27
CA ASN A 250 -11.68 2.86 -17.67
C ASN A 250 -10.14 2.71 -17.51
N LEU A 251 -9.67 1.55 -17.03
CA LEU A 251 -8.25 1.34 -16.81
C LEU A 251 -7.59 0.64 -17.99
N GLN A 252 -6.58 1.27 -18.57
CA GLN A 252 -5.64 0.60 -19.47
C GLN A 252 -4.69 -0.26 -18.61
N LYS A 253 -4.57 -1.54 -18.93
CA LYS A 253 -3.78 -2.48 -18.14
C LYS A 253 -2.53 -2.85 -18.88
N LYS A 254 -1.45 -2.12 -18.59
CA LYS A 254 -0.15 -2.33 -19.22
C LYS A 254 0.84 -3.04 -18.32
N TYR A 255 0.58 -3.09 -17.00
CA TYR A 255 1.52 -3.63 -16.03
C TYR A 255 1.17 -5.06 -15.61
N GLU A 256 2.16 -5.95 -15.66
CA GLU A 256 2.08 -7.29 -15.08
C GLU A 256 2.52 -7.24 -13.61
N TYR A 257 1.54 -7.32 -12.70
CA TYR A 257 1.81 -7.27 -11.26
C TYR A 257 2.25 -8.62 -10.67
N ASN A 258 2.10 -9.69 -11.45
CA ASN A 258 2.27 -11.07 -11.01
C ASN A 258 3.73 -11.52 -11.14
N LEU A 259 4.60 -10.95 -10.30
CA LEU A 259 6.04 -11.25 -10.34
C LEU A 259 6.44 -12.48 -9.53
N HIS A 260 5.62 -12.92 -8.55
CA HIS A 260 5.98 -13.99 -7.61
C HIS A 260 4.80 -14.90 -7.29
N THR A 261 5.12 -16.10 -6.80
CA THR A 261 4.14 -17.05 -6.26
C THR A 261 3.48 -16.50 -4.99
N SER A 262 2.29 -17.02 -4.64
CA SER A 262 1.52 -16.56 -3.48
C SER A 262 2.34 -16.46 -2.20
N VAL A 263 2.38 -15.26 -1.60
CA VAL A 263 3.03 -15.00 -0.31
C VAL A 263 2.36 -15.80 0.81
N VAL A 264 1.05 -15.98 0.73
CA VAL A 264 0.30 -16.79 1.69
C VAL A 264 0.80 -18.25 1.67
N TRP A 265 0.97 -18.82 0.48
CA TRP A 265 1.52 -20.18 0.33
C TRP A 265 2.96 -20.26 0.84
N GLN A 266 3.80 -19.31 0.45
CA GLN A 266 5.21 -19.28 0.86
C GLN A 266 5.36 -19.20 2.38
N TYR A 267 4.56 -18.36 3.03
CA TYR A 267 4.67 -18.14 4.47
C TYR A 267 4.02 -19.27 5.28
N PHE A 268 2.72 -19.61 4.99
CA PHE A 268 1.95 -20.50 5.83
C PHE A 268 2.18 -22.00 5.52
N VAL A 269 2.52 -22.35 4.28
CA VAL A 269 2.71 -23.75 3.87
C VAL A 269 4.19 -24.10 3.83
N LEU A 270 5.03 -23.25 3.21
CA LEU A 270 6.47 -23.54 3.05
C LEU A 270 7.34 -22.99 4.20
N GLY A 271 6.75 -22.27 5.17
CA GLY A 271 7.47 -21.73 6.33
C GLY A 271 8.54 -20.68 6.01
N ARG A 272 8.47 -20.03 4.84
CA ARG A 272 9.45 -19.03 4.41
C ARG A 272 9.22 -17.70 5.11
N LYS A 273 10.15 -17.31 5.98
CA LYS A 273 10.02 -16.17 6.91
C LYS A 273 10.89 -14.95 6.54
N LYS A 274 11.69 -15.04 5.49
CA LYS A 274 12.54 -13.94 4.99
C LYS A 274 12.17 -13.61 3.57
N PHE A 275 12.18 -12.32 3.22
CA PHE A 275 11.84 -11.86 1.87
C PHE A 275 12.73 -12.50 0.79
N LYS A 276 14.03 -12.59 1.03
CA LYS A 276 14.99 -13.24 0.10
C LYS A 276 14.54 -14.66 -0.32
N ASN A 277 13.78 -15.34 0.51
CA ASN A 277 13.31 -16.71 0.26
C ASN A 277 11.95 -16.72 -0.50
N LEU A 278 11.35 -15.55 -0.76
CA LEU A 278 10.08 -15.43 -1.48
C LEU A 278 10.27 -15.24 -2.99
N ARG A 279 11.47 -14.84 -3.40
CA ARG A 279 11.88 -14.68 -4.79
C ARG A 279 12.30 -15.99 -5.42
#